data_ab576a823e7c85e50bbefd4688c5302c
#
_entry.id   ab576a823e7c85e50bbefd4688c5302c
#
_cell.length_a   1.000
_cell.length_b   1.000
_cell.length_c   1.000
_cell.angle_alpha   90.00
_cell.angle_beta   90.00
_cell.angle_gamma   90.00
#
_symmetry.space_group_name_H-M   'P 1'
#
loop_
_entity.id
_entity.type
_entity.pdbx_description
1 polymer ?
#
loop_
_entity_poly.entity_id
_entity_poly.type
_entity_poly.pdbx_seq_one_letter_code
_entity_poly.pdbx_strand_id
1 'polypeptide(L)'
;MYRRDTKGWLKHLDFMILDLIVLQVAFVLACILRLGIHNPYRTPLYANMSVFLLLCDLVVIFFTEPFRNVLKRGYYREMESIVQQAVFVELFAVLYLFAQQMGESFSRIIMMLMGILYVILAYISRLLWKHVLKKTVKQGKRSLLIVCSQENVMNTIKNIQDNNYGMYQISGLVLTDAGYAGTEISGIPVVAETADASAYAQKNWVDEVFVNLPENAQLPHKLMDDFVEMGVTVHLNLSQVTHVPGRVQIVEKVGSYTVLTSSMNYATTRQAFLKRAMDIAGGLAGCLICLLLVIFVGPVIYLSSPGPIFFTQERIGKNGKHFKMYKFRSMYMDAEERKKELLAQNRHGGALMFKLDFDPRIIGNKILPDGTRKTGVGQFIRDTSIDEFPQFFNVLKGDMSLVGTRPPLISEFEAYEQHHRARMSVKPGITGMWQVSGRSEITDFEEVVRLDTKYINEWSIGLDIKILLQTVLTVLKREGSM
;
A
#
# COMPACT_ATOMS: atom_id res chain seq x y z
N MET A 1 0.03 -0.02 -4.35
CA MET A 1 -1.22 0.49 -3.77
C MET A 1 -1.52 1.77 -4.51
N TYR A 2 -2.72 1.90 -5.06
CA TYR A 2 -3.14 3.12 -5.76
C TYR A 2 -3.06 4.32 -4.81
N ARG A 3 -2.84 5.51 -5.35
CA ARG A 3 -2.83 6.72 -4.54
C ARG A 3 -4.16 6.86 -3.81
N ARG A 4 -4.12 6.99 -2.48
CA ARG A 4 -5.31 7.19 -1.66
C ARG A 4 -5.80 8.63 -1.79
N ASP A 5 -7.11 8.81 -1.99
CA ASP A 5 -7.73 10.11 -1.71
C ASP A 5 -7.47 10.48 -0.24
N THR A 6 -6.90 11.65 -0.04
CA THR A 6 -6.58 12.13 1.31
C THR A 6 -7.82 12.65 2.05
N LYS A 7 -9.00 12.62 1.42
CA LYS A 7 -10.25 13.20 1.94
C LYS A 7 -11.20 12.21 2.61
N GLY A 8 -10.83 10.94 2.82
CA GLY A 8 -11.77 9.94 3.36
C GLY A 8 -11.73 9.78 4.88
N TRP A 9 -12.88 9.48 5.48
CA TRP A 9 -13.10 9.21 6.92
C TRP A 9 -12.28 8.01 7.46
N LEU A 10 -11.96 7.03 6.61
CA LEU A 10 -11.12 5.87 6.95
C LEU A 10 -9.61 6.16 7.02
N LYS A 11 -9.18 7.38 6.76
CA LYS A 11 -7.75 7.73 6.79
C LYS A 11 -7.12 7.52 8.16
N HIS A 12 -7.89 7.68 9.21
CA HIS A 12 -7.48 7.65 10.60
C HIS A 12 -8.30 6.61 11.39
N LEU A 13 -8.29 5.35 10.90
CA LEU A 13 -8.92 4.21 11.59
C LEU A 13 -8.42 4.03 13.02
N ASP A 14 -7.17 4.37 13.27
CA ASP A 14 -6.55 4.37 14.60
C ASP A 14 -7.28 5.30 15.58
N PHE A 15 -7.61 6.53 15.15
CA PHE A 15 -8.40 7.47 15.95
C PHE A 15 -9.84 7.00 16.12
N MET A 16 -10.44 6.40 15.08
CA MET A 16 -11.80 5.87 15.17
C MET A 16 -11.89 4.74 16.21
N ILE A 17 -10.97 3.79 16.16
CA ILE A 17 -10.92 2.69 17.14
C ILE A 17 -10.69 3.23 18.54
N LEU A 18 -9.78 4.19 18.69
CA LEU A 18 -9.50 4.83 19.96
C LEU A 18 -10.75 5.48 20.56
N ASP A 19 -11.51 6.22 19.75
CA ASP A 19 -12.73 6.90 20.19
C ASP A 19 -13.82 5.92 20.61
N LEU A 20 -14.04 4.85 19.83
CA LEU A 20 -15.00 3.80 20.18
C LEU A 20 -14.66 3.14 21.53
N ILE A 21 -13.36 2.89 21.78
CA ILE A 21 -12.91 2.36 23.07
C ILE A 21 -13.15 3.38 24.18
N VAL A 22 -12.79 4.65 23.94
CA VAL A 22 -12.96 5.73 24.92
C VAL A 22 -14.44 5.95 25.27
N LEU A 23 -15.33 5.86 24.28
CA LEU A 23 -16.78 5.98 24.51
C LEU A 23 -17.28 4.86 25.45
N GLN A 24 -16.82 3.61 25.23
CA GLN A 24 -17.19 2.50 26.12
C GLN A 24 -16.60 2.65 27.52
N VAL A 25 -15.37 3.11 27.65
CA VAL A 25 -14.74 3.40 28.95
C VAL A 25 -15.53 4.50 29.68
N ALA A 26 -15.90 5.58 28.99
CA ALA A 26 -16.69 6.66 29.55
C ALA A 26 -18.07 6.17 30.03
N PHE A 27 -18.72 5.31 29.23
CA PHE A 27 -20.00 4.70 29.61
C PHE A 27 -19.89 3.83 30.88
N VAL A 28 -18.90 2.93 30.93
CA VAL A 28 -18.65 2.06 32.10
C VAL A 28 -18.33 2.89 33.34
N LEU A 29 -17.46 3.90 33.20
CA LEU A 29 -17.14 4.80 34.33
C LEU A 29 -18.37 5.56 34.83
N ALA A 30 -19.20 6.09 33.92
CA ALA A 30 -20.46 6.76 34.29
C ALA A 30 -21.41 5.81 35.05
N CYS A 31 -21.50 4.56 34.63
CA CYS A 31 -22.28 3.53 35.34
C CYS A 31 -21.71 3.25 36.72
N ILE A 32 -20.37 3.08 36.84
CA ILE A 32 -19.71 2.81 38.14
C ILE A 32 -19.92 3.99 39.12
N LEU A 33 -19.78 5.22 38.63
CA LEU A 33 -19.95 6.42 39.44
C LEU A 33 -21.38 6.58 39.98
N ARG A 34 -22.39 6.12 39.22
CA ARG A 34 -23.79 6.26 39.59
C ARG A 34 -24.36 5.05 40.32
N LEU A 35 -24.01 3.82 39.91
CA LEU A 35 -24.59 2.57 40.39
C LEU A 35 -23.66 1.79 41.33
N GLY A 36 -22.43 2.27 41.54
CA GLY A 36 -21.40 1.54 42.28
C GLY A 36 -20.64 0.54 41.41
N ILE A 37 -19.71 -0.20 42.03
CA ILE A 37 -18.81 -1.14 41.32
C ILE A 37 -19.62 -2.40 40.93
N HIS A 38 -20.44 -2.27 39.90
CA HIS A 38 -21.18 -3.35 39.28
C HIS A 38 -20.89 -3.39 37.79
N ASN A 39 -20.85 -4.60 37.23
CA ASN A 39 -20.69 -4.75 35.79
C ASN A 39 -21.99 -4.34 35.06
N PRO A 40 -22.02 -3.22 34.34
CA PRO A 40 -23.22 -2.72 33.66
C PRO A 40 -23.76 -3.70 32.61
N TYR A 41 -22.91 -4.51 32.02
CA TYR A 41 -23.28 -5.46 30.96
C TYR A 41 -24.10 -6.66 31.45
N ARG A 42 -24.23 -6.85 32.77
CA ARG A 42 -25.14 -7.88 33.35
C ARG A 42 -26.60 -7.49 33.22
N THR A 43 -26.91 -6.22 33.10
CA THR A 43 -28.26 -5.71 32.92
C THR A 43 -28.54 -5.49 31.43
N PRO A 44 -29.53 -6.20 30.83
CA PRO A 44 -29.80 -6.10 29.40
C PRO A 44 -30.01 -4.68 28.91
N LEU A 45 -30.63 -3.81 29.71
CA LEU A 45 -30.84 -2.40 29.39
C LEU A 45 -29.53 -1.64 29.10
N TYR A 46 -28.55 -1.80 30.00
CA TYR A 46 -27.24 -1.11 29.83
C TYR A 46 -26.36 -1.77 28.78
N ALA A 47 -26.46 -3.11 28.64
CA ALA A 47 -25.75 -3.84 27.59
C ALA A 47 -26.22 -3.41 26.18
N ASN A 48 -27.56 -3.37 25.99
CA ASN A 48 -28.16 -2.91 24.73
C ASN A 48 -27.81 -1.45 24.44
N MET A 49 -27.83 -0.59 25.47
CA MET A 49 -27.44 0.83 25.30
C MET A 49 -25.99 0.98 24.92
N SER A 50 -25.08 0.21 25.48
CA SER A 50 -23.66 0.18 25.12
C SER A 50 -23.46 -0.13 23.63
N VAL A 51 -24.13 -1.19 23.12
CA VAL A 51 -24.07 -1.55 21.69
C VAL A 51 -24.67 -0.44 20.82
N PHE A 52 -25.80 0.12 21.24
CA PHE A 52 -26.45 1.22 20.52
C PHE A 52 -25.56 2.44 20.43
N LEU A 53 -24.88 2.84 21.52
CA LEU A 53 -23.92 3.96 21.52
C LEU A 53 -22.77 3.76 20.54
N LEU A 54 -22.21 2.52 20.44
CA LEU A 54 -21.20 2.19 19.44
C LEU A 54 -21.70 2.38 18.00
N LEU A 55 -22.92 1.92 17.73
CA LEU A 55 -23.53 2.06 16.42
C LEU A 55 -23.82 3.54 16.09
N CYS A 56 -24.33 4.32 17.07
CA CYS A 56 -24.53 5.75 16.90
C CYS A 56 -23.24 6.49 16.63
N ASP A 57 -22.17 6.17 17.36
CA ASP A 57 -20.88 6.84 17.16
C ASP A 57 -20.30 6.53 15.79
N LEU A 58 -20.41 5.31 15.29
CA LEU A 58 -20.04 4.94 13.93
C LEU A 58 -20.84 5.75 12.88
N VAL A 59 -22.14 5.94 13.09
CA VAL A 59 -22.98 6.73 12.20
C VAL A 59 -22.55 8.20 12.25
N VAL A 60 -22.35 8.77 13.45
CA VAL A 60 -21.88 10.14 13.63
C VAL A 60 -20.52 10.35 12.96
N ILE A 61 -19.57 9.42 13.16
CA ILE A 61 -18.25 9.46 12.52
C ILE A 61 -18.36 9.46 10.99
N PHE A 62 -19.27 8.66 10.45
CA PHE A 62 -19.49 8.59 9.00
C PHE A 62 -20.02 9.91 8.42
N PHE A 63 -20.96 10.58 9.08
CA PHE A 63 -21.59 11.81 8.57
C PHE A 63 -20.80 13.07 8.88
N THR A 64 -20.17 13.16 10.07
CA THR A 64 -19.49 14.39 10.50
C THR A 64 -18.00 14.43 10.15
N GLU A 65 -17.41 13.28 9.74
CA GLU A 65 -15.97 13.13 9.45
C GLU A 65 -15.06 13.77 10.54
N PRO A 66 -15.23 13.43 11.84
CA PRO A 66 -14.55 14.12 12.95
C PRO A 66 -13.04 13.94 12.93
N PHE A 67 -12.51 13.02 12.12
CA PHE A 67 -11.06 12.78 11.95
C PHE A 67 -10.48 13.44 10.69
N ARG A 68 -11.26 14.19 9.94
CA ARG A 68 -10.76 14.92 8.78
C ARG A 68 -9.70 15.92 9.20
N ASN A 69 -8.46 15.76 8.69
CA ASN A 69 -7.29 16.56 9.05
C ASN A 69 -6.95 16.56 10.56
N VAL A 70 -7.29 15.51 11.30
CA VAL A 70 -7.06 15.41 12.75
C VAL A 70 -5.63 15.75 13.16
N LEU A 71 -4.62 15.28 12.41
CA LEU A 71 -3.20 15.55 12.70
C LEU A 71 -2.79 17.01 12.50
N LYS A 72 -3.55 17.78 11.70
CA LYS A 72 -3.25 19.19 11.37
C LYS A 72 -4.06 20.21 12.17
N ARG A 73 -5.05 19.74 12.96
CA ARG A 73 -5.90 20.61 13.78
C ARG A 73 -5.20 21.05 15.06
N GLY A 74 -5.33 22.34 15.37
CA GLY A 74 -4.93 22.89 16.67
C GLY A 74 -5.86 22.45 17.80
N TYR A 75 -5.47 22.71 19.03
CA TYR A 75 -6.16 22.26 20.26
C TYR A 75 -7.64 22.66 20.32
N TYR A 76 -7.95 23.90 19.96
CA TYR A 76 -9.33 24.42 19.98
C TYR A 76 -10.25 23.68 19.00
N ARG A 77 -9.82 23.53 17.74
CA ARG A 77 -10.60 22.81 16.72
C ARG A 77 -10.73 21.31 17.02
N GLU A 78 -9.80 20.74 17.76
CA GLU A 78 -9.93 19.36 18.22
C GLU A 78 -11.02 19.23 19.28
N MET A 79 -11.02 20.13 20.26
CA MET A 79 -12.07 20.18 21.29
C MET A 79 -13.45 20.39 20.67
N GLU A 80 -13.60 21.35 19.76
CA GLU A 80 -14.84 21.62 19.01
C GLU A 80 -15.37 20.37 18.31
N SER A 81 -14.50 19.62 17.62
CA SER A 81 -14.87 18.40 16.93
C SER A 81 -15.34 17.29 17.87
N ILE A 82 -14.70 17.14 19.04
CA ILE A 82 -15.09 16.15 20.05
C ILE A 82 -16.42 16.52 20.70
N VAL A 83 -16.60 17.77 21.05
CA VAL A 83 -17.87 18.26 21.64
C VAL A 83 -19.02 18.06 20.64
N GLN A 84 -18.82 18.41 19.37
CA GLN A 84 -19.81 18.20 18.32
C GLN A 84 -20.18 16.71 18.20
N GLN A 85 -19.20 15.82 18.19
CA GLN A 85 -19.41 14.37 18.13
C GLN A 85 -20.18 13.89 19.36
N ALA A 86 -19.77 14.29 20.56
CA ALA A 86 -20.45 13.92 21.82
C ALA A 86 -21.93 14.36 21.82
N VAL A 87 -22.22 15.60 21.39
CA VAL A 87 -23.58 16.13 21.32
C VAL A 87 -24.44 15.30 20.36
N PHE A 88 -23.94 14.92 19.19
CA PHE A 88 -24.71 14.09 18.27
C PHE A 88 -24.95 12.67 18.81
N VAL A 89 -23.95 12.04 19.42
CA VAL A 89 -24.09 10.70 20.04
C VAL A 89 -25.13 10.75 21.17
N GLU A 90 -25.05 11.74 22.05
CA GLU A 90 -26.03 11.94 23.12
C GLU A 90 -27.45 12.20 22.60
N LEU A 91 -27.59 13.04 21.56
CA LEU A 91 -28.87 13.32 20.93
C LEU A 91 -29.51 12.03 20.39
N PHE A 92 -28.74 11.22 19.66
CA PHE A 92 -29.27 9.93 19.16
C PHE A 92 -29.61 8.97 20.29
N ALA A 93 -28.82 8.94 21.37
CA ALA A 93 -29.09 8.10 22.53
C ALA A 93 -30.38 8.53 23.23
N VAL A 94 -30.62 9.83 23.40
CA VAL A 94 -31.88 10.35 23.99
C VAL A 94 -33.07 10.03 23.10
N LEU A 95 -32.94 10.22 21.77
CA LEU A 95 -34.01 9.86 20.82
C LEU A 95 -34.34 8.37 20.86
N TYR A 96 -33.33 7.50 20.99
CA TYR A 96 -33.54 6.06 21.13
C TYR A 96 -34.32 5.71 22.40
N LEU A 97 -33.88 6.25 23.54
CA LEU A 97 -34.57 6.03 24.82
C LEU A 97 -36.02 6.53 24.78
N PHE A 98 -36.27 7.67 24.14
CA PHE A 98 -37.61 8.19 23.94
C PHE A 98 -38.46 7.27 23.05
N ALA A 99 -37.92 6.86 21.88
CA ALA A 99 -38.63 5.97 20.97
C ALA A 99 -38.98 4.60 21.57
N GLN A 100 -38.10 4.08 22.44
CA GLN A 100 -38.32 2.80 23.15
C GLN A 100 -39.14 2.95 24.42
N GLN A 101 -39.61 4.14 24.78
CA GLN A 101 -40.31 4.45 26.02
C GLN A 101 -39.54 4.04 27.30
N MET A 102 -38.20 4.01 27.22
CA MET A 102 -37.32 3.59 28.32
C MET A 102 -36.76 4.76 29.13
N GLY A 103 -37.28 5.98 28.95
CA GLY A 103 -36.79 7.18 29.60
C GLY A 103 -36.88 7.21 31.13
N GLU A 104 -37.78 6.41 31.73
CA GLU A 104 -37.88 6.23 33.20
C GLU A 104 -36.94 5.14 33.71
N SER A 105 -36.66 4.15 32.89
CA SER A 105 -35.84 2.99 33.26
C SER A 105 -34.35 3.26 33.18
N PHE A 106 -33.92 4.24 32.37
CA PHE A 106 -32.51 4.57 32.18
C PHE A 106 -32.14 5.84 32.96
N SER A 107 -31.01 5.80 33.66
CA SER A 107 -30.56 6.94 34.47
C SER A 107 -30.07 8.11 33.63
N ARG A 108 -30.78 9.25 33.69
CA ARG A 108 -30.38 10.50 33.00
C ARG A 108 -28.99 10.99 33.44
N ILE A 109 -28.64 10.75 34.71
CA ILE A 109 -27.34 11.14 35.28
C ILE A 109 -26.23 10.35 34.61
N ILE A 110 -26.42 9.07 34.27
CA ILE A 110 -25.42 8.28 33.55
C ILE A 110 -25.14 8.86 32.15
N MET A 111 -26.19 9.31 31.43
CA MET A 111 -26.01 9.94 30.14
C MET A 111 -25.16 11.21 30.25
N MET A 112 -25.53 12.13 31.13
CA MET A 112 -24.78 13.37 31.33
C MET A 112 -23.32 13.13 31.74
N LEU A 113 -23.09 12.19 32.68
CA LEU A 113 -21.75 11.83 33.12
C LEU A 113 -20.94 11.20 31.96
N MET A 114 -21.57 10.33 31.18
CA MET A 114 -20.94 9.70 30.03
C MET A 114 -20.47 10.75 29.01
N GLY A 115 -21.33 11.70 28.65
CA GLY A 115 -20.97 12.77 27.71
C GLY A 115 -19.80 13.63 28.19
N ILE A 116 -19.82 14.03 29.47
CA ILE A 116 -18.72 14.81 30.06
C ILE A 116 -17.42 13.98 30.08
N LEU A 117 -17.48 12.73 30.57
CA LEU A 117 -16.32 11.84 30.64
C LEU A 117 -15.77 11.54 29.24
N TYR A 118 -16.67 11.31 28.27
CA TYR A 118 -16.24 11.06 26.89
C TYR A 118 -15.48 12.24 26.32
N VAL A 119 -15.98 13.47 26.46
CA VAL A 119 -15.28 14.67 25.98
C VAL A 119 -13.88 14.80 26.59
N ILE A 120 -13.79 14.62 27.92
CA ILE A 120 -12.49 14.73 28.62
C ILE A 120 -11.53 13.63 28.17
N LEU A 121 -11.97 12.37 28.20
CA LEU A 121 -11.13 11.21 27.87
C LEU A 121 -10.74 11.20 26.38
N ALA A 122 -11.68 11.51 25.48
CA ALA A 122 -11.40 11.60 24.04
C ALA A 122 -10.38 12.72 23.73
N TYR A 123 -10.49 13.87 24.38
CA TYR A 123 -9.55 14.95 24.20
C TYR A 123 -8.14 14.55 24.64
N ILE A 124 -8.00 13.98 25.84
CA ILE A 124 -6.71 13.54 26.37
C ILE A 124 -6.12 12.43 25.48
N SER A 125 -6.91 11.41 25.17
CA SER A 125 -6.47 10.25 24.39
C SER A 125 -6.04 10.65 22.96
N ARG A 126 -6.79 11.51 22.28
CA ARG A 126 -6.42 12.03 20.95
C ARG A 126 -5.14 12.84 20.97
N LEU A 127 -4.92 13.69 21.99
CA LEU A 127 -3.69 14.45 22.13
C LEU A 127 -2.48 13.55 22.41
N LEU A 128 -2.63 12.58 23.30
CA LEU A 128 -1.59 11.58 23.58
C LEU A 128 -1.27 10.77 22.34
N TRP A 129 -2.28 10.29 21.61
CA TRP A 129 -2.09 9.52 20.39
C TRP A 129 -1.38 10.33 19.29
N LYS A 130 -1.73 11.61 19.11
CA LYS A 130 -1.00 12.52 18.23
C LYS A 130 0.48 12.63 18.63
N HIS A 131 0.76 12.71 19.92
CA HIS A 131 2.13 12.80 20.41
C HIS A 131 2.92 11.50 20.15
N VAL A 132 2.29 10.35 20.40
CA VAL A 132 2.87 9.03 20.09
C VAL A 132 3.16 8.91 18.59
N LEU A 133 2.20 9.26 17.73
CA LEU A 133 2.38 9.23 16.29
C LEU A 133 3.54 10.13 15.84
N LYS A 134 3.67 11.34 16.41
CA LYS A 134 4.81 12.22 16.12
C LYS A 134 6.16 11.61 16.51
N LYS A 135 6.23 10.88 17.63
CA LYS A 135 7.47 10.23 18.09
C LYS A 135 7.81 8.95 17.31
N THR A 136 6.80 8.13 17.03
CA THR A 136 6.98 6.81 16.42
C THR A 136 7.29 6.91 14.93
N VAL A 137 6.78 7.95 14.25
CA VAL A 137 6.99 8.17 12.82
C VAL A 137 8.20 9.07 12.59
N LYS A 138 9.35 8.72 13.13
CA LYS A 138 10.64 9.40 12.82
C LYS A 138 11.16 9.09 11.41
N GLN A 139 10.69 8.01 10.78
CA GLN A 139 11.00 7.66 9.40
C GLN A 139 9.71 7.75 8.57
N GLY A 140 9.65 8.69 7.65
CA GLY A 140 8.54 8.82 6.70
C GLY A 140 8.32 7.50 5.94
N LYS A 141 7.07 7.13 5.76
CA LYS A 141 6.70 5.90 5.05
C LYS A 141 6.83 6.03 3.53
N ARG A 142 7.02 7.24 2.99
CA ARG A 142 7.12 7.55 1.57
C ARG A 142 8.36 8.38 1.29
N SER A 143 9.11 7.96 0.30
CA SER A 143 10.28 8.67 -0.19
C SER A 143 9.83 9.89 -1.01
N LEU A 144 10.20 11.10 -0.58
CA LEU A 144 9.89 12.36 -1.26
C LEU A 144 11.18 12.97 -1.81
N LEU A 145 11.24 13.16 -3.12
CA LEU A 145 12.27 13.94 -3.79
C LEU A 145 11.77 15.37 -3.98
N ILE A 146 12.56 16.37 -3.64
CA ILE A 146 12.18 17.79 -3.77
C ILE A 146 12.94 18.39 -4.94
N VAL A 147 12.19 18.99 -5.88
CA VAL A 147 12.73 19.78 -6.99
C VAL A 147 12.45 21.25 -6.70
N CYS A 148 13.49 22.05 -6.52
CA CYS A 148 13.37 23.47 -6.19
C CYS A 148 14.59 24.27 -6.64
N SER A 149 14.52 25.61 -6.54
CA SER A 149 15.67 26.50 -6.70
C SER A 149 16.44 26.65 -5.38
N GLN A 150 17.69 27.05 -5.48
CA GLN A 150 18.53 27.34 -4.30
C GLN A 150 17.88 28.38 -3.37
N GLU A 151 17.24 29.40 -3.93
CA GLU A 151 16.55 30.45 -3.18
C GLU A 151 15.44 29.91 -2.28
N ASN A 152 14.68 28.92 -2.76
CA ASN A 152 13.48 28.40 -2.08
C ASN A 152 13.74 27.13 -1.26
N VAL A 153 14.92 26.51 -1.36
CA VAL A 153 15.19 25.18 -0.80
C VAL A 153 15.00 25.13 0.72
N MET A 154 15.58 26.09 1.46
CA MET A 154 15.49 26.13 2.93
C MET A 154 14.05 26.28 3.42
N ASN A 155 13.29 27.19 2.81
CA ASN A 155 11.88 27.41 3.16
C ASN A 155 11.04 26.18 2.82
N THR A 156 11.32 25.52 1.70
CA THR A 156 10.62 24.31 1.26
C THR A 156 10.86 23.15 2.21
N ILE A 157 12.11 22.89 2.58
CA ILE A 157 12.48 21.84 3.55
C ILE A 157 11.78 22.09 4.89
N LYS A 158 11.90 23.31 5.45
CA LYS A 158 11.32 23.66 6.73
C LYS A 158 9.79 23.51 6.72
N ASN A 159 9.11 24.03 5.69
CA ASN A 159 7.65 23.92 5.56
C ASN A 159 7.18 22.47 5.47
N ILE A 160 7.90 21.60 4.74
CA ILE A 160 7.56 20.19 4.64
C ILE A 160 7.83 19.50 5.98
N GLN A 161 8.99 19.69 6.60
CA GLN A 161 9.33 19.06 7.88
C GLN A 161 8.39 19.45 9.01
N ASP A 162 8.07 20.74 9.17
CA ASP A 162 7.19 21.24 10.22
C ASP A 162 5.75 20.73 10.07
N ASN A 163 5.31 20.46 8.82
CA ASN A 163 3.92 20.06 8.51
C ASN A 163 3.80 18.63 7.97
N ASN A 164 4.85 17.85 8.02
CA ASN A 164 4.92 16.51 7.42
C ASN A 164 4.11 15.45 8.19
N TYR A 165 4.00 15.59 9.51
CA TYR A 165 3.34 14.60 10.39
C TYR A 165 3.83 13.16 10.14
N GLY A 166 5.10 12.99 9.75
CA GLY A 166 5.71 11.69 9.48
C GLY A 166 5.21 10.97 8.23
N MET A 167 4.58 11.68 7.29
CA MET A 167 4.10 11.08 6.04
C MET A 167 5.22 10.86 5.02
N TYR A 168 6.19 11.77 4.96
CA TYR A 168 7.27 11.78 4.00
C TYR A 168 8.63 11.68 4.66
N GLN A 169 9.53 10.95 4.04
CA GLN A 169 10.96 11.04 4.26
C GLN A 169 11.56 11.76 3.05
N ILE A 170 12.19 12.91 3.26
CA ILE A 170 12.89 13.60 2.17
C ILE A 170 14.12 12.76 1.84
N SER A 171 14.14 12.17 0.64
CA SER A 171 15.21 11.27 0.17
C SER A 171 16.34 12.00 -0.53
N GLY A 172 16.07 13.20 -1.04
CA GLY A 172 17.05 14.00 -1.72
C GLY A 172 16.48 15.31 -2.26
N LEU A 173 17.37 16.15 -2.73
CA LEU A 173 17.08 17.43 -3.39
C LEU A 173 17.56 17.38 -4.82
N VAL A 174 16.79 17.97 -5.71
CA VAL A 174 17.16 18.29 -7.08
C VAL A 174 17.08 19.79 -7.21
N LEU A 175 18.21 20.44 -7.47
CA LEU A 175 18.23 21.89 -7.65
C LEU A 175 18.16 22.23 -9.14
N THR A 176 17.38 23.28 -9.45
CA THR A 176 17.32 23.83 -10.81
C THR A 176 18.58 24.64 -11.16
N ASP A 177 19.30 25.07 -10.14
CA ASP A 177 20.56 25.81 -10.25
C ASP A 177 21.72 24.83 -10.37
N ALA A 178 22.63 25.08 -11.31
CA ALA A 178 23.77 24.21 -11.59
C ALA A 178 24.87 24.26 -10.50
N GLY A 179 25.63 23.17 -10.37
CA GLY A 179 26.84 23.12 -9.55
C GLY A 179 26.65 22.69 -8.09
N TYR A 180 25.48 22.22 -7.69
CA TYR A 180 25.20 21.79 -6.33
C TYR A 180 25.09 20.27 -6.14
N ALA A 181 25.13 19.48 -7.22
CA ALA A 181 25.07 18.03 -7.14
C ALA A 181 26.19 17.47 -6.24
N GLY A 182 25.84 16.56 -5.32
CA GLY A 182 26.76 15.99 -4.34
C GLY A 182 26.97 16.82 -3.08
N THR A 183 26.36 18.00 -2.94
CA THR A 183 26.37 18.79 -1.70
C THR A 183 25.24 18.37 -0.77
N GLU A 184 25.24 18.88 0.46
CA GLU A 184 24.23 18.60 1.48
C GLU A 184 23.64 19.92 1.99
N ILE A 185 22.30 20.00 2.07
CA ILE A 185 21.59 21.17 2.58
C ILE A 185 20.66 20.71 3.71
N SER A 186 20.86 21.24 4.91
CA SER A 186 20.09 20.88 6.12
C SER A 186 20.04 19.37 6.41
N GLY A 187 21.13 18.64 6.18
CA GLY A 187 21.20 17.20 6.39
C GLY A 187 20.52 16.37 5.29
N ILE A 188 20.22 16.98 4.13
CA ILE A 188 19.59 16.31 3.00
C ILE A 188 20.53 16.43 1.78
N PRO A 189 20.89 15.31 1.12
CA PRO A 189 21.81 15.35 -0.01
C PRO A 189 21.14 15.95 -1.25
N VAL A 190 21.89 16.77 -2.00
CA VAL A 190 21.55 17.19 -3.37
C VAL A 190 21.97 16.06 -4.30
N VAL A 191 21.00 15.26 -4.73
CA VAL A 191 21.24 13.97 -5.40
C VAL A 191 21.42 14.08 -6.92
N ALA A 192 20.88 15.13 -7.50
CA ALA A 192 20.98 15.37 -8.95
C ALA A 192 20.68 16.83 -9.29
N GLU A 193 21.10 17.24 -10.48
CA GLU A 193 20.57 18.41 -11.16
C GLU A 193 19.31 18.05 -11.97
N THR A 194 18.61 19.04 -12.50
CA THR A 194 17.35 18.82 -13.23
C THR A 194 17.53 17.84 -14.40
N ALA A 195 18.67 17.88 -15.10
CA ALA A 195 18.96 17.01 -16.23
C ALA A 195 19.08 15.53 -15.85
N ASP A 196 19.64 15.24 -14.65
CA ASP A 196 19.92 13.88 -14.19
C ASP A 196 18.87 13.34 -13.22
N ALA A 197 17.87 14.14 -12.87
CA ALA A 197 16.86 13.79 -11.87
C ALA A 197 16.01 12.57 -12.28
N SER A 198 15.71 12.44 -13.57
CA SER A 198 15.01 11.28 -14.13
C SER A 198 15.85 10.01 -13.99
N ALA A 199 17.14 10.07 -14.33
CA ALA A 199 18.08 8.96 -14.21
C ALA A 199 18.28 8.52 -12.73
N TYR A 200 18.30 9.49 -11.82
CA TYR A 200 18.34 9.19 -10.38
C TYR A 200 17.09 8.42 -9.92
N ALA A 201 15.89 8.88 -10.29
CA ALA A 201 14.65 8.23 -9.91
C ALA A 201 14.46 6.84 -10.55
N GLN A 202 15.08 6.56 -11.68
CA GLN A 202 15.11 5.22 -12.28
C GLN A 202 15.85 4.19 -11.40
N LYS A 203 16.91 4.62 -10.73
CA LYS A 203 17.81 3.73 -9.96
C LYS A 203 17.50 3.68 -8.48
N ASN A 204 16.78 4.67 -7.94
CA ASN A 204 16.56 4.82 -6.50
C ASN A 204 15.07 4.74 -6.14
N TRP A 205 14.80 4.48 -4.85
CA TRP A 205 13.45 4.48 -4.33
C TRP A 205 12.92 5.91 -4.18
N VAL A 206 12.01 6.29 -5.07
CA VAL A 206 11.27 7.56 -5.05
C VAL A 206 9.79 7.25 -5.18
N ASP A 207 9.00 7.56 -4.16
CA ASP A 207 7.55 7.41 -4.20
C ASP A 207 6.85 8.64 -4.80
N GLU A 208 7.30 9.82 -4.40
CA GLU A 208 6.67 11.09 -4.75
C GLU A 208 7.74 12.16 -5.01
N VAL A 209 7.45 13.08 -5.92
CA VAL A 209 8.28 14.25 -6.23
C VAL A 209 7.49 15.51 -5.92
N PHE A 210 8.08 16.46 -5.22
CA PHE A 210 7.50 17.77 -4.96
C PHE A 210 8.27 18.85 -5.70
N VAL A 211 7.59 19.53 -6.61
CA VAL A 211 8.15 20.61 -7.43
C VAL A 211 7.70 21.96 -6.86
N ASN A 212 8.66 22.76 -6.41
CA ASN A 212 8.44 24.11 -5.86
C ASN A 212 9.44 25.09 -6.48
N LEU A 213 9.03 25.74 -7.54
CA LEU A 213 9.84 26.70 -8.25
C LEU A 213 9.40 28.15 -7.97
N PRO A 214 10.23 29.16 -8.22
CA PRO A 214 9.83 30.57 -8.22
C PRO A 214 8.76 30.86 -9.28
N GLU A 215 7.96 31.92 -9.08
CA GLU A 215 6.87 32.29 -10.00
C GLU A 215 7.31 32.51 -11.45
N ASN A 216 8.53 32.98 -11.65
CA ASN A 216 9.08 33.28 -12.98
C ASN A 216 9.89 32.13 -13.59
N ALA A 217 10.03 30.99 -12.92
CA ALA A 217 10.80 29.85 -13.42
C ALA A 217 10.00 29.08 -14.46
N GLN A 218 10.66 28.66 -15.53
CA GLN A 218 10.05 27.74 -16.48
C GLN A 218 9.79 26.38 -15.82
N LEU A 219 8.57 25.91 -15.95
CA LEU A 219 8.20 24.57 -15.46
C LEU A 219 8.92 23.50 -16.26
N PRO A 220 9.62 22.56 -15.62
CA PRO A 220 10.28 21.47 -16.30
C PRO A 220 9.27 20.40 -16.72
N HIS A 221 8.40 20.73 -17.70
CA HIS A 221 7.32 19.84 -18.15
C HIS A 221 7.83 18.45 -18.52
N LYS A 222 8.93 18.37 -19.29
CA LYS A 222 9.52 17.09 -19.67
C LYS A 222 9.91 16.25 -18.44
N LEU A 223 10.57 16.86 -17.46
CA LEU A 223 10.96 16.16 -16.24
C LEU A 223 9.75 15.66 -15.44
N MET A 224 8.69 16.46 -15.38
CA MET A 224 7.45 16.08 -14.72
C MET A 224 6.76 14.91 -15.43
N ASP A 225 6.74 14.95 -16.78
CA ASP A 225 6.21 13.86 -17.60
C ASP A 225 7.03 12.59 -17.42
N ASP A 226 8.35 12.68 -17.42
CA ASP A 226 9.26 11.56 -17.17
C ASP A 226 8.98 10.89 -15.83
N PHE A 227 8.80 11.64 -14.75
CA PHE A 227 8.44 11.07 -13.45
C PHE A 227 7.06 10.39 -13.46
N VAL A 228 6.08 11.00 -14.11
CA VAL A 228 4.73 10.41 -14.19
C VAL A 228 4.72 9.16 -15.05
N GLU A 229 5.50 9.10 -16.14
CA GLU A 229 5.68 7.90 -16.96
C GLU A 229 6.34 6.76 -16.18
N MET A 230 7.28 7.07 -15.28
CA MET A 230 7.87 6.09 -14.36
C MET A 230 6.91 5.64 -13.24
N GLY A 231 5.70 6.19 -13.18
CA GLY A 231 4.72 5.90 -12.13
C GLY A 231 4.97 6.62 -10.80
N VAL A 232 5.91 7.55 -10.77
CA VAL A 232 6.18 8.41 -9.61
C VAL A 232 5.14 9.52 -9.55
N THR A 233 4.63 9.81 -8.37
CA THR A 233 3.64 10.86 -8.18
C THR A 233 4.30 12.23 -8.11
N VAL A 234 3.87 13.17 -8.95
CA VAL A 234 4.36 14.55 -8.97
C VAL A 234 3.38 15.49 -8.29
N HIS A 235 3.89 16.29 -7.36
CA HIS A 235 3.21 17.39 -6.70
C HIS A 235 3.79 18.71 -7.20
N LEU A 236 2.98 19.50 -7.88
CA LEU A 236 3.36 20.84 -8.28
C LEU A 236 2.76 21.86 -7.32
N ASN A 237 3.58 22.80 -6.84
CA ASN A 237 3.06 23.97 -6.13
C ASN A 237 2.24 24.83 -7.11
N LEU A 238 0.99 25.19 -6.72
CA LEU A 238 0.00 25.83 -7.59
C LEU A 238 0.29 27.30 -7.94
N SER A 239 1.43 27.83 -7.60
CA SER A 239 1.79 29.18 -8.06
C SER A 239 1.90 29.29 -9.60
N GLN A 240 1.99 28.13 -10.29
CA GLN A 240 2.05 28.06 -11.75
C GLN A 240 1.23 26.89 -12.28
N VAL A 241 -0.05 27.10 -12.54
CA VAL A 241 -0.96 26.02 -13.03
C VAL A 241 -0.96 25.95 -14.54
N THR A 242 -0.47 24.85 -15.10
CA THR A 242 -0.75 24.44 -16.48
C THR A 242 -1.46 23.09 -16.50
N HIS A 243 -2.47 22.97 -17.36
CA HIS A 243 -3.19 21.70 -17.56
C HIS A 243 -2.26 20.72 -18.32
N VAL A 244 -2.01 19.53 -17.74
CA VAL A 244 -1.27 18.44 -18.40
C VAL A 244 -2.29 17.45 -18.97
N PRO A 245 -2.39 17.33 -20.32
CA PRO A 245 -3.35 16.42 -20.94
C PRO A 245 -3.07 14.96 -20.61
N GLY A 246 -4.13 14.16 -20.45
CA GLY A 246 -4.03 12.71 -20.28
C GLY A 246 -3.59 12.21 -18.90
N ARG A 247 -3.49 13.08 -17.88
CA ARG A 247 -3.12 12.71 -16.51
C ARG A 247 -4.27 12.99 -15.54
N VAL A 248 -4.38 12.17 -14.51
CA VAL A 248 -5.30 12.43 -13.38
C VAL A 248 -4.67 13.48 -12.49
N GLN A 249 -5.30 14.65 -12.40
CA GLN A 249 -4.84 15.77 -11.59
C GLN A 249 -5.80 16.02 -10.45
N ILE A 250 -5.26 16.15 -9.23
CA ILE A 250 -6.03 16.45 -8.01
C ILE A 250 -5.33 17.54 -7.21
N VAL A 251 -6.13 18.40 -6.60
CA VAL A 251 -5.62 19.43 -5.68
C VAL A 251 -5.56 18.87 -4.27
N GLU A 252 -4.38 18.91 -3.65
CA GLU A 252 -4.19 18.46 -2.27
C GLU A 252 -3.16 19.32 -1.53
N LYS A 253 -2.85 18.96 -0.28
CA LYS A 253 -1.86 19.68 0.54
C LYS A 253 -0.63 18.82 0.82
N VAL A 254 0.55 19.37 0.55
CA VAL A 254 1.86 18.85 0.97
C VAL A 254 2.45 19.89 1.93
N GLY A 255 2.57 19.55 3.22
CA GLY A 255 2.89 20.52 4.24
C GLY A 255 1.85 21.65 4.31
N SER A 256 2.27 22.91 4.20
CA SER A 256 1.42 24.09 4.11
C SER A 256 0.98 24.44 2.67
N TYR A 257 1.61 23.83 1.66
CA TYR A 257 1.36 24.15 0.26
C TYR A 257 0.08 23.51 -0.26
N THR A 258 -0.68 24.24 -1.06
CA THR A 258 -1.73 23.68 -1.91
C THR A 258 -1.10 23.31 -3.25
N VAL A 259 -1.19 22.06 -3.63
CA VAL A 259 -0.47 21.51 -4.81
C VAL A 259 -1.44 20.88 -5.79
N LEU A 260 -1.07 20.92 -7.07
CA LEU A 260 -1.69 20.12 -8.11
C LEU A 260 -0.90 18.82 -8.26
N THR A 261 -1.52 17.72 -7.89
CA THR A 261 -0.89 16.40 -7.96
C THR A 261 -1.27 15.70 -9.24
N SER A 262 -0.28 15.25 -10.00
CA SER A 262 -0.47 14.45 -11.22
C SER A 262 -0.07 12.99 -10.96
N SER A 263 -0.89 12.05 -11.42
CA SER A 263 -0.65 10.61 -11.24
C SER A 263 -1.21 9.82 -12.42
N MET A 264 -0.66 8.63 -12.71
CA MET A 264 -1.18 7.72 -13.73
C MET A 264 -2.58 7.24 -13.39
N ASN A 265 -2.83 6.91 -12.12
CA ASN A 265 -4.14 6.45 -11.64
C ASN A 265 -4.39 6.95 -10.23
N TYR A 266 -5.67 7.01 -9.89
CA TYR A 266 -6.17 7.50 -8.62
C TYR A 266 -7.21 6.55 -8.04
N ALA A 267 -7.01 6.13 -6.80
CA ALA A 267 -7.97 5.32 -6.06
C ALA A 267 -8.57 6.10 -4.90
N THR A 268 -9.88 6.10 -4.81
CA THR A 268 -10.58 6.65 -3.63
C THR A 268 -10.23 5.84 -2.38
N THR A 269 -10.39 6.44 -1.21
CA THR A 269 -10.15 5.76 0.08
C THR A 269 -10.98 4.48 0.21
N ARG A 270 -12.25 4.51 -0.27
CA ARG A 270 -13.13 3.34 -0.28
C ARG A 270 -12.57 2.22 -1.16
N GLN A 271 -12.14 2.53 -2.37
CA GLN A 271 -11.53 1.55 -3.28
C GLN A 271 -10.23 0.97 -2.71
N ALA A 272 -9.36 1.81 -2.12
CA ALA A 272 -8.12 1.36 -1.49
C ALA A 272 -8.39 0.45 -0.26
N PHE A 273 -9.45 0.74 0.51
CA PHE A 273 -9.88 -0.11 1.62
C PHE A 273 -10.40 -1.46 1.13
N LEU A 274 -11.32 -1.46 0.15
CA LEU A 274 -11.87 -2.70 -0.43
C LEU A 274 -10.76 -3.56 -1.05
N LYS A 275 -9.83 -2.95 -1.77
CA LYS A 275 -8.65 -3.64 -2.31
C LYS A 275 -7.84 -4.31 -1.20
N ARG A 276 -7.55 -3.60 -0.11
CA ARG A 276 -6.80 -4.18 1.01
C ARG A 276 -7.58 -5.25 1.77
N ALA A 277 -8.87 -5.08 1.95
CA ALA A 277 -9.75 -6.09 2.55
C ALA A 277 -9.77 -7.37 1.72
N MET A 278 -9.88 -7.25 0.40
CA MET A 278 -9.79 -8.38 -0.53
C MET A 278 -8.42 -9.06 -0.47
N ASP A 279 -7.33 -8.29 -0.43
CA ASP A 279 -5.97 -8.81 -0.29
C ASP A 279 -5.79 -9.58 1.03
N ILE A 280 -6.34 -9.08 2.14
CA ILE A 280 -6.28 -9.76 3.45
C ILE A 280 -7.11 -11.04 3.43
N ALA A 281 -8.36 -10.98 2.95
CA ALA A 281 -9.24 -12.15 2.91
C ALA A 281 -8.66 -13.27 2.03
N GLY A 282 -8.22 -12.94 0.81
CA GLY A 282 -7.59 -13.89 -0.09
C GLY A 282 -6.21 -14.35 0.40
N GLY A 283 -5.45 -13.46 1.03
CA GLY A 283 -4.18 -13.77 1.67
C GLY A 283 -4.32 -14.79 2.80
N LEU A 284 -5.33 -14.62 3.68
CA LEU A 284 -5.64 -15.58 4.76
C LEU A 284 -6.04 -16.94 4.19
N ALA A 285 -6.96 -16.96 3.22
CA ALA A 285 -7.39 -18.20 2.56
C ALA A 285 -6.19 -18.91 1.89
N GLY A 286 -5.37 -18.17 1.12
CA GLY A 286 -4.19 -18.71 0.47
C GLY A 286 -3.12 -19.22 1.45
N CYS A 287 -2.89 -18.54 2.57
CA CYS A 287 -1.98 -19.01 3.62
C CYS A 287 -2.49 -20.29 4.30
N LEU A 288 -3.79 -20.43 4.52
CA LEU A 288 -4.38 -21.64 5.06
C LEU A 288 -4.13 -22.84 4.11
N ILE A 289 -4.37 -22.63 2.81
CA ILE A 289 -4.06 -23.65 1.78
C ILE A 289 -2.56 -23.94 1.74
N CYS A 290 -1.71 -22.91 1.83
CA CYS A 290 -0.26 -23.07 1.87
C CYS A 290 0.19 -23.96 3.06
N LEU A 291 -0.38 -23.78 4.23
CA LEU A 291 -0.09 -24.63 5.40
C LEU A 291 -0.42 -26.11 5.14
N LEU A 292 -1.55 -26.37 4.49
CA LEU A 292 -1.90 -27.74 4.07
C LEU A 292 -0.90 -28.28 3.05
N LEU A 293 -0.53 -27.47 2.06
CA LEU A 293 0.45 -27.85 1.04
C LEU A 293 1.84 -28.14 1.63
N VAL A 294 2.27 -27.42 2.67
CA VAL A 294 3.54 -27.68 3.36
C VAL A 294 3.61 -29.12 3.88
N ILE A 295 2.50 -29.66 4.40
CA ILE A 295 2.44 -31.02 4.95
C ILE A 295 2.68 -32.08 3.86
N PHE A 296 2.15 -31.86 2.65
CA PHE A 296 2.24 -32.84 1.56
C PHE A 296 3.44 -32.58 0.64
N VAL A 297 3.66 -31.33 0.24
CA VAL A 297 4.69 -30.96 -0.73
C VAL A 297 6.07 -30.82 -0.07
N GLY A 298 6.11 -30.38 1.18
CA GLY A 298 7.36 -30.19 1.92
C GLY A 298 8.23 -31.45 2.02
N PRO A 299 7.70 -32.60 2.49
CA PRO A 299 8.44 -33.86 2.52
C PRO A 299 8.91 -34.30 1.15
N VAL A 300 8.09 -34.13 0.11
CA VAL A 300 8.43 -34.53 -1.26
C VAL A 300 9.61 -33.72 -1.80
N ILE A 301 9.61 -32.40 -1.57
CA ILE A 301 10.74 -31.52 -1.92
C ILE A 301 12.00 -31.95 -1.18
N TYR A 302 11.90 -32.17 0.14
CA TYR A 302 13.04 -32.53 0.99
C TYR A 302 13.66 -33.87 0.59
N LEU A 303 12.83 -34.89 0.35
CA LEU A 303 13.29 -36.22 -0.08
C LEU A 303 13.91 -36.20 -1.48
N SER A 304 13.38 -35.36 -2.39
CA SER A 304 13.88 -35.29 -3.77
C SER A 304 15.16 -34.43 -3.88
N SER A 305 15.34 -33.46 -2.98
CA SER A 305 16.52 -32.59 -2.91
C SER A 305 16.67 -32.10 -1.46
N PRO A 306 17.57 -32.66 -0.65
CA PRO A 306 17.82 -32.25 0.73
C PRO A 306 18.10 -30.73 0.83
N GLY A 307 17.53 -30.05 1.84
CA GLY A 307 17.69 -28.63 2.07
C GLY A 307 16.38 -27.94 2.39
N PRO A 308 16.33 -26.58 2.45
CA PRO A 308 15.15 -25.81 2.83
C PRO A 308 13.99 -26.06 1.86
N ILE A 309 12.77 -26.15 2.41
CA ILE A 309 11.53 -26.34 1.64
C ILE A 309 11.14 -25.07 0.91
N PHE A 310 11.40 -23.93 1.56
CA PHE A 310 11.11 -22.61 1.01
C PHE A 310 12.35 -22.00 0.35
N PHE A 311 12.09 -21.31 -0.73
CA PHE A 311 13.05 -20.48 -1.45
C PHE A 311 12.66 -19.01 -1.29
N THR A 312 13.63 -18.16 -1.07
CA THR A 312 13.44 -16.72 -0.98
C THR A 312 14.28 -16.02 -2.03
N GLN A 313 13.67 -15.10 -2.75
CA GLN A 313 14.36 -14.29 -3.75
C GLN A 313 14.02 -12.82 -3.56
N GLU A 314 15.05 -11.99 -3.61
CA GLU A 314 14.85 -10.55 -3.56
C GLU A 314 14.26 -10.05 -4.88
N ARG A 315 13.22 -9.27 -4.79
CA ARG A 315 12.45 -8.70 -5.89
C ARG A 315 12.19 -7.24 -5.68
N ILE A 316 11.93 -6.55 -6.78
CA ILE A 316 11.54 -5.15 -6.75
C ILE A 316 10.01 -5.03 -6.67
N GLY A 317 9.55 -4.29 -5.70
CA GLY A 317 8.15 -3.97 -5.46
C GLY A 317 7.78 -2.57 -5.92
N LYS A 318 6.71 -2.02 -5.33
CA LYS A 318 6.19 -0.70 -5.68
C LYS A 318 7.26 0.37 -5.56
N ASN A 319 7.38 1.20 -6.61
CA ASN A 319 8.29 2.36 -6.73
C ASN A 319 9.78 2.03 -6.49
N GLY A 320 10.19 0.80 -6.77
CA GLY A 320 11.58 0.39 -6.61
C GLY A 320 11.94 -0.17 -5.22
N LYS A 321 10.97 -0.35 -4.31
CA LYS A 321 11.22 -0.90 -2.97
C LYS A 321 11.54 -2.39 -3.04
N HIS A 322 12.65 -2.81 -2.46
CA HIS A 322 13.05 -4.21 -2.38
C HIS A 322 12.21 -4.98 -1.36
N PHE A 323 11.90 -6.24 -1.68
CA PHE A 323 11.25 -7.17 -0.75
C PHE A 323 11.65 -8.61 -1.02
N LYS A 324 11.54 -9.48 -0.01
CA LYS A 324 11.80 -10.93 -0.12
C LYS A 324 10.52 -11.63 -0.53
N MET A 325 10.50 -12.22 -1.73
CA MET A 325 9.41 -13.05 -2.25
C MET A 325 9.60 -14.49 -1.83
N TYR A 326 8.55 -15.11 -1.30
CA TYR A 326 8.58 -16.51 -0.85
C TYR A 326 7.99 -17.45 -1.89
N LYS A 327 8.64 -18.60 -2.09
CA LYS A 327 8.16 -19.68 -2.95
C LYS A 327 8.48 -21.05 -2.33
N PHE A 328 7.78 -22.10 -2.76
CA PHE A 328 8.31 -23.45 -2.55
C PHE A 328 9.50 -23.65 -3.47
N ARG A 329 10.50 -24.37 -2.97
CA ARG A 329 11.69 -24.70 -3.75
C ARG A 329 11.36 -25.77 -4.79
N SER A 330 11.38 -25.39 -6.05
CA SER A 330 11.15 -26.26 -7.20
C SER A 330 12.45 -26.57 -8.00
N MET A 331 13.56 -25.91 -7.62
CA MET A 331 14.86 -26.08 -8.29
C MET A 331 15.93 -26.55 -7.31
N TYR A 332 16.99 -27.15 -7.84
CA TYR A 332 18.16 -27.55 -7.07
C TYR A 332 18.86 -26.32 -6.45
N MET A 333 19.70 -26.59 -5.43
CA MET A 333 20.36 -25.50 -4.67
C MET A 333 21.37 -24.70 -5.52
N ASP A 334 21.99 -25.35 -6.49
CA ASP A 334 22.98 -24.82 -7.43
C ASP A 334 22.35 -24.23 -8.72
N ALA A 335 21.01 -24.04 -8.73
CA ALA A 335 20.27 -23.60 -9.92
C ALA A 335 20.72 -22.23 -10.46
N GLU A 336 21.13 -21.30 -9.59
CA GLU A 336 21.56 -19.96 -10.01
C GLU A 336 22.96 -19.99 -10.64
N GLU A 337 23.85 -20.87 -10.17
CA GLU A 337 25.17 -21.07 -10.76
C GLU A 337 25.05 -21.68 -12.17
N ARG A 338 24.21 -22.69 -12.32
CA ARG A 338 23.92 -23.33 -13.62
C ARG A 338 23.19 -22.41 -14.60
N LYS A 339 22.51 -21.37 -14.14
CA LYS A 339 21.85 -20.43 -15.03
C LYS A 339 22.81 -19.75 -15.99
N LYS A 340 24.02 -19.42 -15.53
CA LYS A 340 25.06 -18.79 -16.37
C LYS A 340 25.43 -19.62 -17.59
N GLU A 341 25.49 -20.93 -17.43
CA GLU A 341 25.83 -21.87 -18.49
C GLU A 341 24.68 -22.06 -19.52
N LEU A 342 23.43 -21.80 -19.06
CA LEU A 342 22.24 -22.01 -19.86
C LEU A 342 21.73 -20.74 -20.55
N LEU A 343 22.39 -19.57 -20.34
CA LEU A 343 21.98 -18.29 -20.92
C LEU A 343 21.89 -18.30 -22.46
N ALA A 344 22.77 -19.07 -23.13
CA ALA A 344 22.76 -19.22 -24.59
C ALA A 344 21.49 -19.95 -25.13
N GLN A 345 20.78 -20.68 -24.28
CA GLN A 345 19.56 -21.44 -24.63
C GLN A 345 18.27 -20.68 -24.25
N ASN A 346 18.37 -19.39 -23.92
CA ASN A 346 17.23 -18.60 -23.52
C ASN A 346 16.24 -18.40 -24.68
N ARG A 347 14.98 -18.81 -24.50
CA ARG A 347 13.91 -18.71 -25.50
C ARG A 347 13.54 -17.25 -25.86
N HIS A 348 13.73 -16.31 -24.93
CA HIS A 348 13.32 -14.91 -25.09
C HIS A 348 14.41 -13.98 -25.66
N GLY A 349 15.59 -14.49 -25.98
CA GLY A 349 16.63 -13.76 -26.70
C GLY A 349 17.17 -12.47 -26.03
N GLY A 350 16.75 -12.12 -24.82
CA GLY A 350 17.11 -10.88 -24.14
C GLY A 350 17.37 -11.02 -22.64
N ALA A 351 17.90 -9.97 -22.01
CA ALA A 351 18.23 -9.93 -20.59
C ALA A 351 16.99 -9.83 -19.67
N LEU A 352 15.84 -9.39 -20.20
CA LEU A 352 14.64 -9.04 -19.43
C LEU A 352 13.77 -10.22 -19.03
N MET A 353 13.89 -11.37 -19.71
CA MET A 353 13.17 -12.60 -19.37
C MET A 353 14.04 -13.83 -19.67
N PHE A 354 14.06 -14.81 -18.76
CA PHE A 354 14.79 -16.07 -18.95
C PHE A 354 13.83 -17.24 -18.86
N LYS A 355 13.76 -18.05 -19.94
CA LYS A 355 12.94 -19.26 -20.02
C LYS A 355 13.59 -20.30 -20.93
N LEU A 356 13.53 -21.57 -20.51
CA LEU A 356 13.99 -22.72 -21.26
C LEU A 356 12.79 -23.62 -21.60
N ASP A 357 12.85 -24.34 -22.73
CA ASP A 357 11.84 -25.36 -23.09
C ASP A 357 11.89 -26.59 -22.17
N PHE A 358 13.09 -26.94 -21.72
CA PHE A 358 13.34 -27.95 -20.70
C PHE A 358 14.43 -27.44 -19.77
N ASP A 359 14.10 -27.28 -18.49
CA ASP A 359 15.03 -26.71 -17.51
C ASP A 359 15.59 -27.81 -16.61
N PRO A 360 16.88 -28.21 -16.80
CA PRO A 360 17.52 -29.25 -16.01
C PRO A 360 17.79 -28.84 -14.55
N ARG A 361 17.60 -27.58 -14.20
CA ARG A 361 17.75 -27.06 -12.83
C ARG A 361 16.55 -27.38 -11.94
N ILE A 362 15.45 -27.84 -12.55
CA ILE A 362 14.21 -28.19 -11.84
C ILE A 362 14.40 -29.57 -11.17
N ILE A 363 13.95 -29.69 -9.90
CA ILE A 363 14.09 -30.90 -9.12
C ILE A 363 13.46 -32.10 -9.84
N GLY A 364 14.26 -33.13 -10.09
CA GLY A 364 13.84 -34.37 -10.72
C GLY A 364 13.81 -34.36 -12.25
N ASN A 365 14.03 -33.22 -12.93
CA ASN A 365 14.15 -33.13 -14.36
C ASN A 365 15.49 -33.78 -14.79
N LYS A 366 15.45 -34.70 -15.75
CA LYS A 366 16.63 -35.42 -16.28
C LYS A 366 16.49 -35.65 -17.78
N ILE A 367 17.60 -35.53 -18.48
CA ILE A 367 17.74 -36.03 -19.85
C ILE A 367 18.34 -37.43 -19.75
N LEU A 368 17.65 -38.45 -20.22
CA LEU A 368 18.11 -39.81 -20.22
C LEU A 368 19.17 -40.02 -21.31
N PRO A 369 19.99 -41.10 -21.24
CA PRO A 369 21.04 -41.38 -22.24
C PRO A 369 20.52 -41.55 -23.67
N ASP A 370 19.24 -41.90 -23.83
CA ASP A 370 18.52 -42.02 -25.11
C ASP A 370 17.98 -40.66 -25.64
N GLY A 371 18.26 -39.58 -24.96
CA GLY A 371 17.78 -38.22 -25.30
C GLY A 371 16.36 -37.91 -24.81
N THR A 372 15.66 -38.87 -24.18
CA THR A 372 14.31 -38.67 -23.67
C THR A 372 14.29 -37.71 -22.47
N ARG A 373 13.39 -36.76 -22.46
CA ARG A 373 13.20 -35.78 -21.36
C ARG A 373 12.23 -36.33 -20.32
N LYS A 374 12.70 -36.55 -19.09
CA LYS A 374 11.88 -36.97 -17.95
C LYS A 374 11.64 -35.76 -17.03
N THR A 375 10.38 -35.43 -16.82
CA THR A 375 9.97 -34.39 -15.88
C THR A 375 9.90 -34.92 -14.44
N GLY A 376 10.29 -34.08 -13.48
CA GLY A 376 10.31 -34.45 -12.07
C GLY A 376 9.25 -33.70 -11.25
N VAL A 377 9.30 -33.89 -9.93
CA VAL A 377 8.37 -33.29 -8.98
C VAL A 377 8.42 -31.76 -9.00
N GLY A 378 9.61 -31.16 -9.20
CA GLY A 378 9.75 -29.74 -9.32
C GLY A 378 8.98 -29.17 -10.51
N GLN A 379 8.92 -29.90 -11.64
CA GLN A 379 8.12 -29.50 -12.79
C GLN A 379 6.62 -29.54 -12.46
N PHE A 380 6.15 -30.60 -11.82
CA PHE A 380 4.75 -30.69 -11.37
C PHE A 380 4.33 -29.53 -10.47
N ILE A 381 5.18 -29.18 -9.50
CA ILE A 381 4.93 -28.05 -8.56
C ILE A 381 4.80 -26.73 -9.34
N ARG A 382 5.60 -26.51 -10.38
CA ARG A 382 5.56 -25.31 -11.24
C ARG A 382 4.37 -25.32 -12.18
N ASP A 383 4.08 -26.44 -12.84
CA ASP A 383 2.95 -26.57 -13.77
C ASP A 383 1.60 -26.36 -13.10
N THR A 384 1.51 -26.73 -11.82
CA THR A 384 0.32 -26.49 -10.97
C THR A 384 0.34 -25.15 -10.24
N SER A 385 1.40 -24.34 -10.43
CA SER A 385 1.63 -23.08 -9.70
C SER A 385 1.61 -23.22 -8.17
N ILE A 386 1.81 -24.43 -7.64
CA ILE A 386 1.90 -24.70 -6.19
C ILE A 386 3.09 -23.95 -5.60
N ASP A 387 4.19 -23.78 -6.35
CA ASP A 387 5.37 -23.04 -5.91
C ASP A 387 5.08 -21.59 -5.50
N GLU A 388 3.99 -21.00 -5.96
CA GLU A 388 3.63 -19.61 -5.71
C GLU A 388 2.78 -19.39 -4.44
N PHE A 389 2.24 -20.46 -3.81
CA PHE A 389 1.40 -20.31 -2.61
C PHE A 389 2.07 -19.59 -1.44
N PRO A 390 3.37 -19.72 -1.16
CA PRO A 390 4.00 -18.95 -0.08
C PRO A 390 3.96 -17.44 -0.30
N GLN A 391 3.70 -16.94 -1.53
CA GLN A 391 3.54 -15.52 -1.80
C GLN A 391 2.28 -14.92 -1.14
N PHE A 392 1.28 -15.74 -0.76
CA PHE A 392 0.14 -15.25 0.01
C PHE A 392 0.57 -14.65 1.36
N PHE A 393 1.68 -15.09 1.93
CA PHE A 393 2.29 -14.46 3.09
C PHE A 393 2.81 -13.04 2.77
N ASN A 394 3.39 -12.82 1.58
CA ASN A 394 3.79 -11.49 1.12
C ASN A 394 2.55 -10.58 0.94
N VAL A 395 1.41 -11.13 0.50
CA VAL A 395 0.15 -10.37 0.39
C VAL A 395 -0.34 -9.94 1.77
N LEU A 396 -0.36 -10.84 2.75
CA LEU A 396 -0.75 -10.51 4.14
C LEU A 396 0.16 -9.45 4.75
N LYS A 397 1.46 -9.61 4.58
CA LYS A 397 2.46 -8.65 5.03
C LYS A 397 2.30 -7.28 4.34
N GLY A 398 1.77 -7.28 3.11
CA GLY A 398 1.52 -6.07 2.34
C GLY A 398 2.63 -5.68 1.36
N ASP A 399 3.62 -6.52 1.16
CA ASP A 399 4.65 -6.37 0.13
C ASP A 399 4.05 -6.60 -1.27
N MET A 400 3.08 -7.52 -1.37
CA MET A 400 2.35 -7.88 -2.57
C MET A 400 0.84 -7.64 -2.43
N SER A 401 0.12 -7.82 -3.51
CA SER A 401 -1.34 -7.87 -3.63
C SER A 401 -1.75 -9.19 -4.30
N LEU A 402 -3.03 -9.56 -4.23
CA LEU A 402 -3.54 -10.68 -5.03
C LEU A 402 -3.39 -10.40 -6.52
N VAL A 403 -3.79 -9.19 -6.96
CA VAL A 403 -3.71 -8.75 -8.35
C VAL A 403 -2.82 -7.52 -8.46
N GLY A 404 -1.86 -7.56 -9.38
CA GLY A 404 -0.89 -6.51 -9.63
C GLY A 404 0.04 -6.85 -10.79
N THR A 405 1.12 -6.12 -10.92
CA THR A 405 2.18 -6.39 -11.92
C THR A 405 3.14 -7.47 -11.41
N ARG A 406 3.84 -8.16 -12.32
CA ARG A 406 4.87 -9.14 -11.91
C ARG A 406 6.07 -8.41 -11.29
N PRO A 407 6.55 -8.83 -10.10
CA PRO A 407 7.75 -8.26 -9.50
C PRO A 407 9.00 -8.69 -10.29
N PRO A 408 9.78 -7.73 -10.83
CA PRO A 408 11.01 -8.06 -11.55
C PRO A 408 12.13 -8.49 -10.61
N LEU A 409 13.13 -9.17 -11.16
CA LEU A 409 14.43 -9.35 -10.53
C LEU A 409 15.18 -8.01 -10.45
N ILE A 410 16.16 -7.90 -9.56
CA ILE A 410 17.02 -6.70 -9.48
C ILE A 410 17.70 -6.46 -10.82
N SER A 411 18.27 -7.51 -11.43
CA SER A 411 18.93 -7.41 -12.74
C SER A 411 17.99 -7.04 -13.90
N GLU A 412 16.73 -7.49 -13.87
CA GLU A 412 15.72 -7.09 -14.83
C GLU A 412 15.40 -5.58 -14.67
N PHE A 413 15.25 -5.14 -13.42
CA PHE A 413 14.92 -3.76 -13.09
C PHE A 413 16.04 -2.78 -13.42
N GLU A 414 17.29 -3.17 -13.25
CA GLU A 414 18.47 -2.37 -13.64
C GLU A 414 18.54 -2.14 -15.16
N ALA A 415 18.01 -3.08 -15.94
CA ALA A 415 17.93 -2.99 -17.39
C ALA A 415 16.66 -2.29 -17.91
N TYR A 416 15.76 -1.83 -16.99
CA TYR A 416 14.52 -1.15 -17.39
C TYR A 416 14.78 0.26 -17.95
N GLU A 417 14.16 0.53 -19.06
CA GLU A 417 14.00 1.88 -19.58
C GLU A 417 12.95 2.67 -18.77
N GLN A 418 12.87 3.98 -19.00
CA GLN A 418 11.99 4.87 -18.25
C GLN A 418 10.53 4.42 -18.26
N HIS A 419 9.98 4.10 -19.43
CA HIS A 419 8.57 3.70 -19.57
C HIS A 419 8.26 2.35 -18.93
N HIS A 420 9.23 1.43 -18.83
CA HIS A 420 9.09 0.16 -18.11
C HIS A 420 8.83 0.36 -16.61
N ARG A 421 9.31 1.47 -16.03
CA ARG A 421 9.14 1.82 -14.62
C ARG A 421 7.68 2.05 -14.22
N ALA A 422 6.81 2.40 -15.17
CA ALA A 422 5.37 2.55 -14.93
C ALA A 422 4.75 1.33 -14.24
N ARG A 423 5.25 0.11 -14.54
CA ARG A 423 4.83 -1.15 -13.93
C ARG A 423 5.00 -1.19 -12.40
N MET A 424 5.96 -0.39 -11.88
CA MET A 424 6.26 -0.33 -10.44
C MET A 424 5.38 0.67 -9.68
N SER A 425 4.46 1.38 -10.33
CA SER A 425 3.58 2.35 -9.67
C SER A 425 2.55 1.71 -8.73
N VAL A 426 2.30 0.41 -8.87
CA VAL A 426 1.40 -0.39 -8.04
C VAL A 426 2.15 -1.49 -7.31
N LYS A 427 1.52 -2.12 -6.30
CA LYS A 427 2.09 -3.31 -5.67
C LYS A 427 2.13 -4.46 -6.66
N PRO A 428 3.20 -5.28 -6.64
CA PRO A 428 3.23 -6.50 -7.42
C PRO A 428 2.13 -7.47 -6.97
N GLY A 429 1.62 -8.26 -7.92
CA GLY A 429 0.57 -9.24 -7.69
C GLY A 429 1.08 -10.68 -7.73
N ILE A 430 0.30 -11.60 -7.14
CA ILE A 430 0.44 -13.04 -7.41
C ILE A 430 0.00 -13.30 -8.84
N THR A 431 -1.08 -12.62 -9.28
CA THR A 431 -1.56 -12.63 -10.66
C THR A 431 -1.70 -11.22 -11.20
N GLY A 432 -1.87 -11.07 -12.51
CA GLY A 432 -2.01 -9.79 -13.18
C GLY A 432 -2.60 -9.90 -14.58
N MET A 433 -2.86 -8.76 -15.22
CA MET A 433 -3.53 -8.72 -16.52
C MET A 433 -2.74 -9.50 -17.59
N TRP A 434 -1.43 -9.28 -17.72
CA TRP A 434 -0.62 -10.00 -18.71
C TRP A 434 -0.61 -11.51 -18.45
N GLN A 435 -0.61 -11.95 -17.19
CA GLN A 435 -0.60 -13.36 -16.82
C GLN A 435 -1.88 -14.09 -17.25
N VAL A 436 -3.03 -13.42 -17.27
CA VAL A 436 -4.32 -14.00 -17.72
C VAL A 436 -4.60 -13.75 -19.19
N SER A 437 -3.78 -12.93 -19.89
CA SER A 437 -3.98 -12.57 -21.31
C SER A 437 -3.11 -13.37 -22.29
N GLY A 438 -2.39 -14.40 -21.82
CA GLY A 438 -1.56 -15.23 -22.72
C GLY A 438 -0.27 -15.71 -22.07
N ARG A 439 0.05 -15.22 -20.85
CA ARG A 439 1.17 -15.70 -20.00
C ARG A 439 2.43 -16.09 -20.78
N SER A 440 2.57 -17.39 -21.11
CA SER A 440 3.77 -17.97 -21.75
C SER A 440 3.87 -17.75 -23.25
N GLU A 441 2.77 -17.34 -23.91
CA GLU A 441 2.72 -17.06 -25.34
C GLU A 441 3.22 -15.65 -25.66
N ILE A 442 3.17 -14.74 -24.67
CA ILE A 442 3.69 -13.38 -24.83
C ILE A 442 5.20 -13.42 -24.65
N THR A 443 5.93 -13.34 -25.76
CA THR A 443 7.39 -13.34 -25.81
C THR A 443 7.98 -11.94 -25.87
N ASP A 444 7.19 -10.97 -26.31
CA ASP A 444 7.58 -9.57 -26.38
C ASP A 444 7.40 -8.88 -25.01
N PHE A 445 8.47 -8.32 -24.47
CA PHE A 445 8.45 -7.61 -23.20
C PHE A 445 7.64 -6.32 -23.25
N GLU A 446 7.63 -5.62 -24.40
CA GLU A 446 6.84 -4.41 -24.60
C GLU A 446 5.32 -4.69 -24.50
N GLU A 447 4.88 -5.84 -24.97
CA GLU A 447 3.48 -6.26 -24.81
C GLU A 447 3.14 -6.52 -23.34
N VAL A 448 4.07 -7.09 -22.56
CA VAL A 448 3.91 -7.23 -21.09
C VAL A 448 3.77 -5.85 -20.43
N VAL A 449 4.64 -4.89 -20.80
CA VAL A 449 4.61 -3.51 -20.30
C VAL A 449 3.28 -2.84 -20.65
N ARG A 450 2.81 -3.00 -21.89
CA ARG A 450 1.54 -2.45 -22.38
C ARG A 450 0.34 -2.97 -21.56
N LEU A 451 0.28 -4.28 -21.32
CA LEU A 451 -0.80 -4.91 -20.55
C LEU A 451 -0.76 -4.48 -19.08
N ASP A 452 0.42 -4.42 -18.47
CA ASP A 452 0.58 -3.97 -17.08
C ASP A 452 0.21 -2.48 -16.94
N THR A 453 0.61 -1.64 -17.88
CA THR A 453 0.25 -0.21 -17.91
C THR A 453 -1.26 -0.02 -18.13
N LYS A 454 -1.86 -0.83 -19.01
CA LYS A 454 -3.31 -0.84 -19.20
C LYS A 454 -4.04 -1.19 -17.91
N TYR A 455 -3.60 -2.24 -17.20
CA TYR A 455 -4.16 -2.61 -15.90
C TYR A 455 -4.07 -1.44 -14.90
N ILE A 456 -2.95 -0.73 -14.86
CA ILE A 456 -2.75 0.39 -13.94
C ILE A 456 -3.71 1.53 -14.27
N ASN A 457 -3.84 1.89 -15.55
CA ASN A 457 -4.67 3.02 -15.98
C ASN A 457 -6.18 2.74 -15.83
N GLU A 458 -6.62 1.51 -16.12
CA GLU A 458 -8.03 1.11 -16.11
C GLU A 458 -8.45 0.44 -14.80
N TRP A 459 -7.59 0.44 -13.79
CA TRP A 459 -7.82 -0.30 -12.57
C TRP A 459 -9.16 0.02 -11.89
N SER A 460 -9.84 -1.04 -11.49
CA SER A 460 -11.03 -1.01 -10.65
C SER A 460 -11.13 -2.31 -9.84
N ILE A 461 -11.92 -2.32 -8.76
CA ILE A 461 -12.20 -3.55 -8.00
C ILE A 461 -12.83 -4.62 -8.90
N GLY A 462 -13.73 -4.21 -9.82
CA GLY A 462 -14.33 -5.14 -10.79
C GLY A 462 -13.31 -5.78 -11.71
N LEU A 463 -12.27 -5.03 -12.14
CA LEU A 463 -11.18 -5.57 -12.96
C LEU A 463 -10.34 -6.59 -12.16
N ASP A 464 -10.06 -6.32 -10.89
CA ASP A 464 -9.36 -7.28 -10.02
C ASP A 464 -10.14 -8.58 -9.87
N ILE A 465 -11.44 -8.51 -9.61
CA ILE A 465 -12.30 -9.69 -9.51
C ILE A 465 -12.29 -10.48 -10.82
N LYS A 466 -12.40 -9.78 -11.97
CA LYS A 466 -12.32 -10.42 -13.30
C LYS A 466 -11.01 -11.17 -13.51
N ILE A 467 -9.86 -10.54 -13.17
CA ILE A 467 -8.54 -11.15 -13.28
C ILE A 467 -8.41 -12.36 -12.35
N LEU A 468 -8.91 -12.28 -11.11
CA LEU A 468 -8.92 -13.43 -10.18
C LEU A 468 -9.72 -14.61 -10.73
N LEU A 469 -10.92 -14.36 -11.26
CA LEU A 469 -11.73 -15.42 -11.88
C LEU A 469 -11.04 -16.03 -13.10
N GLN A 470 -10.45 -15.22 -13.96
CA GLN A 470 -9.67 -15.70 -15.11
C GLN A 470 -8.45 -16.50 -14.65
N THR A 471 -7.75 -16.08 -13.59
CA THR A 471 -6.61 -16.83 -13.04
C THR A 471 -7.01 -18.25 -12.61
N VAL A 472 -8.13 -18.36 -11.88
CA VAL A 472 -8.65 -19.68 -11.47
C VAL A 472 -8.95 -20.54 -12.68
N LEU A 473 -9.60 -19.99 -13.71
CA LEU A 473 -9.90 -20.72 -14.95
C LEU A 473 -8.63 -21.17 -15.70
N THR A 474 -7.64 -20.28 -15.82
CA THR A 474 -6.34 -20.58 -16.48
C THR A 474 -5.57 -21.66 -15.74
N VAL A 475 -5.54 -21.61 -14.40
CA VAL A 475 -4.88 -22.65 -13.58
C VAL A 475 -5.59 -24.00 -13.73
N LEU A 476 -6.94 -24.03 -13.70
CA LEU A 476 -7.72 -25.26 -13.86
C LEU A 476 -7.55 -25.88 -15.24
N LYS A 477 -7.49 -25.07 -16.29
CA LYS A 477 -7.28 -25.52 -17.68
C LYS A 477 -5.81 -25.89 -17.97
N ARG A 478 -4.88 -25.58 -17.08
CA ARG A 478 -3.42 -25.71 -17.26
C ARG A 478 -2.89 -24.97 -18.51
N GLU A 479 -3.61 -23.94 -18.98
CA GLU A 479 -3.18 -23.11 -20.09
C GLU A 479 -1.98 -22.25 -19.69
N GLY A 480 -0.88 -22.33 -20.46
CA GLY A 480 0.32 -21.50 -20.25
C GLY A 480 1.23 -21.92 -19.08
N SER A 481 1.05 -23.11 -18.49
CA SER A 481 2.03 -23.69 -17.58
C SER A 481 3.08 -24.45 -18.40
N MET A 482 4.24 -23.84 -18.61
CA MET A 482 5.50 -24.49 -18.99
C MET A 482 6.65 -23.82 -18.27
#